data_d921c300d3877894919b9bdf47f722b6
#
_entry.id   d921c300d3877894919b9bdf47f722b6
#
_cell.length_a   1.000
_cell.length_b   1.000
_cell.length_c   1.000
_cell.angle_alpha   90.00
_cell.angle_beta   90.00
_cell.angle_gamma   90.00
#
_symmetry.space_group_name_H-M   'P 1'
#
loop_
_entity.id
_entity.type
_entity.pdbx_description
1 polymer ?
#
loop_
_entity_poly.entity_id
_entity_poly.type
_entity_poly.pdbx_seq_one_letter_code
_entity_poly.pdbx_strand_id
1 'polypeptide(L)'
;HAARNEGVNAIYEALDDMRWIRDYKFEKVSEFLGPTKMTLTVVNAGTQHNVIPDKCTMLVDIRTNEFYDNEEVYHFICQHLKSEVKAHSFRLKSSRIDPEHPLIKKCVAMGMKPFGSPTLSDQALMSFPSFKLGPGESSRSHSADEFIRISEIADAIAKYKELLDGAAI
;
A
#
# COMPACT_ATOMS: atom_id res chain seq x y z
N HIS A 1 22.44 -0.27 -33.90
CA HIS A 1 21.69 0.63 -34.79
C HIS A 1 20.31 0.05 -35.10
N ALA A 2 19.25 0.83 -34.89
CA ALA A 2 17.87 0.34 -35.03
C ALA A 2 17.49 -0.19 -36.44
N ALA A 3 18.21 0.21 -37.48
CA ALA A 3 17.97 -0.26 -38.84
C ALA A 3 18.64 -1.63 -39.17
N ARG A 4 19.36 -2.23 -38.21
CA ARG A 4 20.03 -3.52 -38.37
C ARG A 4 19.28 -4.60 -37.58
N ASN A 5 19.29 -5.82 -38.06
CA ASN A 5 18.72 -6.97 -37.36
C ASN A 5 19.74 -7.57 -36.36
N GLU A 6 20.40 -6.72 -35.62
CA GLU A 6 21.47 -7.06 -34.67
C GLU A 6 21.16 -6.46 -33.30
N GLY A 7 21.57 -7.14 -32.24
CA GLY A 7 21.39 -6.68 -30.86
C GLY A 7 20.07 -7.11 -30.23
N VAL A 8 19.98 -6.91 -28.91
CA VAL A 8 18.81 -7.24 -28.09
C VAL A 8 18.20 -5.93 -27.59
N ASN A 9 16.91 -5.72 -27.84
CA ASN A 9 16.22 -4.52 -27.43
C ASN A 9 15.66 -4.71 -26.02
N ALA A 10 16.25 -4.03 -25.04
CA ALA A 10 15.84 -4.15 -23.63
C ALA A 10 14.38 -3.75 -23.39
N ILE A 11 13.77 -2.88 -24.22
CA ILE A 11 12.34 -2.57 -24.12
C ILE A 11 11.51 -3.81 -24.49
N TYR A 12 11.89 -4.52 -25.57
CA TYR A 12 11.12 -5.68 -26.02
C TYR A 12 11.24 -6.85 -25.03
N GLU A 13 12.43 -7.03 -24.43
CA GLU A 13 12.62 -8.03 -23.36
C GLU A 13 11.77 -7.74 -22.14
N ALA A 14 11.58 -6.45 -21.79
CA ALA A 14 10.77 -6.04 -20.63
C ALA A 14 9.26 -6.12 -20.86
N LEU A 15 8.77 -6.27 -22.09
CA LEU A 15 7.32 -6.24 -22.38
C LEU A 15 6.55 -7.35 -21.70
N ASP A 16 7.09 -8.55 -21.61
CA ASP A 16 6.42 -9.68 -20.95
C ASP A 16 6.28 -9.41 -19.46
N ASP A 17 7.32 -8.90 -18.83
CA ASP A 17 7.30 -8.51 -17.42
C ASP A 17 6.30 -7.38 -17.16
N MET A 18 6.25 -6.37 -18.02
CA MET A 18 5.27 -5.28 -17.95
C MET A 18 3.83 -5.80 -18.06
N ARG A 19 3.59 -6.74 -18.98
CA ARG A 19 2.27 -7.37 -19.14
C ARG A 19 1.91 -8.16 -17.89
N TRP A 20 2.82 -8.96 -17.38
CA TRP A 20 2.59 -9.74 -16.17
C TRP A 20 2.27 -8.83 -14.98
N ILE A 21 3.05 -7.76 -14.75
CA ILE A 21 2.81 -6.76 -13.70
C ILE A 21 1.41 -6.15 -13.82
N ARG A 22 0.98 -5.81 -15.03
CA ARG A 22 -0.34 -5.22 -15.28
C ARG A 22 -1.48 -6.18 -15.01
N ASP A 23 -1.33 -7.44 -15.40
CA ASP A 23 -2.44 -8.39 -15.51
C ASP A 23 -2.56 -9.29 -14.27
N TYR A 24 -1.49 -9.46 -13.49
CA TYR A 24 -1.51 -10.29 -12.30
C TYR A 24 -2.44 -9.72 -11.22
N LYS A 25 -3.25 -10.60 -10.62
CA LYS A 25 -4.16 -10.28 -9.53
C LYS A 25 -3.88 -11.16 -8.34
N PHE A 26 -3.61 -10.54 -7.19
CA PHE A 26 -3.44 -11.24 -5.93
C PHE A 26 -4.77 -11.81 -5.44
N GLU A 27 -4.77 -13.06 -4.99
CA GLU A 27 -5.99 -13.79 -4.66
C GLU A 27 -6.65 -13.35 -3.36
N LYS A 28 -5.86 -13.05 -2.32
CA LYS A 28 -6.38 -12.69 -1.01
C LYS A 28 -6.83 -11.23 -1.02
N VAL A 29 -8.12 -11.02 -0.88
CA VAL A 29 -8.75 -9.68 -0.88
C VAL A 29 -9.19 -9.34 0.53
N SER A 30 -8.75 -8.19 1.03
CA SER A 30 -9.17 -7.66 2.33
C SER A 30 -10.54 -7.03 2.26
N GLU A 31 -11.35 -7.26 3.28
CA GLU A 31 -12.64 -6.58 3.44
C GLU A 31 -12.45 -5.06 3.61
N PHE A 32 -11.39 -4.64 4.30
CA PHE A 32 -11.13 -3.24 4.63
C PHE A 32 -10.20 -2.54 3.64
N LEU A 33 -9.13 -3.21 3.17
CA LEU A 33 -8.11 -2.62 2.30
C LEU A 33 -8.28 -3.00 0.82
N GLY A 34 -9.15 -3.96 0.52
CA GLY A 34 -9.32 -4.48 -0.83
C GLY A 34 -8.16 -5.38 -1.27
N PRO A 35 -7.95 -5.54 -2.58
CA PRO A 35 -6.88 -6.38 -3.11
C PRO A 35 -5.51 -5.71 -2.96
N THR A 36 -4.47 -6.52 -2.82
CA THR A 36 -3.08 -6.06 -3.04
C THR A 36 -2.96 -5.54 -4.47
N LYS A 37 -2.39 -4.35 -4.61
CA LYS A 37 -2.23 -3.69 -5.92
C LYS A 37 -0.77 -3.61 -6.29
N MET A 38 -0.50 -3.87 -7.56
CA MET A 38 0.81 -3.75 -8.18
C MET A 38 0.67 -2.83 -9.41
N THR A 39 1.40 -1.72 -9.42
CA THR A 39 1.25 -0.70 -10.46
C THR A 39 2.61 -0.29 -10.99
N LEU A 40 2.82 -0.43 -12.30
CA LEU A 40 3.98 0.10 -12.98
C LEU A 40 3.85 1.64 -13.07
N THR A 41 4.76 2.36 -12.42
CA THR A 41 4.66 3.82 -12.25
C THR A 41 5.70 4.60 -13.04
N VAL A 42 6.88 4.01 -13.29
CA VAL A 42 7.94 4.64 -14.08
C VAL A 42 8.58 3.60 -15.00
N VAL A 43 8.87 4.00 -16.22
CA VAL A 43 9.69 3.25 -17.18
C VAL A 43 10.69 4.18 -17.80
N ASN A 44 11.97 3.81 -17.77
CA ASN A 44 13.04 4.54 -18.42
C ASN A 44 13.84 3.61 -19.33
N ALA A 45 13.95 3.96 -20.61
CA ALA A 45 14.75 3.23 -21.59
C ALA A 45 15.11 4.10 -22.77
N GLY A 46 16.28 3.81 -23.38
CA GLY A 46 16.74 4.46 -24.58
C GLY A 46 17.31 5.87 -24.37
N THR A 47 18.13 6.31 -25.30
CA THR A 47 18.80 7.63 -25.27
C THR A 47 18.71 8.35 -26.61
N GLN A 48 18.57 7.61 -27.71
CA GLN A 48 18.54 8.16 -29.08
C GLN A 48 17.54 7.38 -29.93
N HIS A 49 16.95 8.07 -30.89
CA HIS A 49 15.89 7.53 -31.76
C HIS A 49 16.33 6.38 -32.67
N ASN A 50 17.62 6.24 -32.95
CA ASN A 50 18.20 5.25 -33.88
C ASN A 50 19.11 4.23 -33.19
N VAL A 51 19.11 4.17 -31.86
CA VAL A 51 19.90 3.22 -31.04
C VAL A 51 18.97 2.28 -30.31
N ILE A 52 19.22 0.97 -30.45
CA ILE A 52 18.51 -0.06 -29.67
C ILE A 52 18.91 0.11 -28.19
N PRO A 53 17.93 0.25 -27.26
CA PRO A 53 18.21 0.36 -25.84
C PRO A 53 18.89 -0.89 -25.29
N ASP A 54 19.97 -0.70 -24.57
CA ASP A 54 20.71 -1.74 -23.83
C ASP A 54 20.13 -1.98 -22.42
N LYS A 55 19.35 -1.02 -21.92
CA LYS A 55 18.75 -1.06 -20.59
C LYS A 55 17.33 -0.53 -20.61
N CYS A 56 16.45 -1.22 -19.86
CA CYS A 56 15.10 -0.78 -19.51
C CYS A 56 14.95 -0.91 -17.99
N THR A 57 14.62 0.18 -17.31
CA THR A 57 14.36 0.18 -15.87
C THR A 57 12.91 0.52 -15.59
N MET A 58 12.33 -0.19 -14.63
CA MET A 58 10.94 -0.04 -14.23
C MET A 58 10.85 0.23 -12.72
N LEU A 59 9.92 1.08 -12.33
CA LEU A 59 9.53 1.24 -10.94
C LEU A 59 8.10 0.73 -10.78
N VAL A 60 7.90 -0.14 -9.79
CA VAL A 60 6.61 -0.74 -9.49
C VAL A 60 6.21 -0.36 -8.07
N ASP A 61 5.08 0.31 -7.92
CA ASP A 61 4.46 0.57 -6.61
C ASP A 61 3.59 -0.61 -6.22
N ILE A 62 3.85 -1.18 -5.05
CA ILE A 62 3.11 -2.33 -4.53
C ILE A 62 2.47 -1.95 -3.20
N ARG A 63 1.15 -2.10 -3.13
CA ARG A 63 0.34 -1.84 -1.94
C ARG A 63 -0.23 -3.17 -1.44
N THR A 64 0.45 -3.76 -0.47
CA THR A 64 0.00 -4.99 0.17
C THR A 64 -1.18 -4.73 1.12
N ASN A 65 -2.07 -5.70 1.23
CA ASN A 65 -3.04 -5.76 2.32
C ASN A 65 -2.49 -6.62 3.48
N GLU A 66 -3.25 -6.80 4.53
CA GLU A 66 -2.85 -7.52 5.74
C GLU A 66 -2.62 -9.03 5.56
N PHE A 67 -2.93 -9.58 4.39
CA PHE A 67 -2.75 -11.00 4.07
C PHE A 67 -1.44 -11.32 3.37
N TYR A 68 -0.65 -10.30 3.04
CA TYR A 68 0.61 -10.45 2.33
C TYR A 68 1.73 -9.65 3.02
N ASP A 69 2.84 -10.34 3.33
CA ASP A 69 4.06 -9.67 3.76
C ASP A 69 4.83 -9.12 2.56
N ASN A 70 5.50 -7.99 2.74
CA ASN A 70 6.25 -7.34 1.65
C ASN A 70 7.39 -8.22 1.12
N GLU A 71 8.08 -8.99 1.98
CA GLU A 71 9.17 -9.87 1.56
C GLU A 71 8.62 -11.09 0.82
N GLU A 72 7.49 -11.66 1.27
CA GLU A 72 6.78 -12.73 0.56
C GLU A 72 6.42 -12.31 -0.86
N VAL A 73 5.81 -11.12 -1.01
CA VAL A 73 5.44 -10.57 -2.33
C VAL A 73 6.67 -10.31 -3.19
N TYR A 74 7.75 -9.79 -2.63
CA TYR A 74 8.99 -9.60 -3.35
C TYR A 74 9.55 -10.91 -3.91
N HIS A 75 9.68 -11.94 -3.07
CA HIS A 75 10.17 -13.24 -3.51
C HIS A 75 9.27 -13.89 -4.56
N PHE A 76 7.96 -13.73 -4.42
CA PHE A 76 7.00 -14.19 -5.41
C PHE A 76 7.22 -13.51 -6.77
N ILE A 77 7.39 -12.19 -6.79
CA ILE A 77 7.64 -11.42 -8.01
C ILE A 77 8.97 -11.84 -8.67
N CYS A 78 10.03 -12.02 -7.87
CA CYS A 78 11.32 -12.50 -8.38
C CYS A 78 11.24 -13.84 -9.14
N GLN A 79 10.29 -14.70 -8.78
CA GLN A 79 10.09 -16.00 -9.44
C GLN A 79 9.33 -15.90 -10.77
N HIS A 80 8.64 -14.79 -11.02
CA HIS A 80 7.77 -14.61 -12.19
C HIS A 80 8.33 -13.66 -13.24
N LEU A 81 9.21 -12.74 -12.85
CA LEU A 81 9.83 -11.82 -13.78
C LEU A 81 11.17 -12.34 -14.29
N LYS A 82 11.46 -12.05 -15.55
CA LYS A 82 12.77 -12.31 -16.17
C LYS A 82 13.79 -11.21 -15.82
N SER A 83 13.31 -10.01 -15.53
CA SER A 83 14.12 -8.86 -15.14
C SER A 83 14.74 -9.05 -13.75
N GLU A 84 15.91 -8.44 -13.52
CA GLU A 84 16.49 -8.33 -12.17
C GLU A 84 15.58 -7.45 -11.30
N VAL A 85 15.11 -8.01 -10.18
CA VAL A 85 14.22 -7.32 -9.25
C VAL A 85 14.99 -6.88 -8.01
N LYS A 86 14.85 -5.61 -7.63
CA LYS A 86 15.42 -5.04 -6.41
C LYS A 86 14.34 -4.37 -5.58
N ALA A 87 14.19 -4.77 -4.33
CA ALA A 87 13.30 -4.09 -3.41
C ALA A 87 13.90 -2.75 -2.98
N HIS A 88 13.08 -1.72 -2.92
CA HIS A 88 13.46 -0.43 -2.37
C HIS A 88 13.47 -0.46 -0.84
N SER A 89 12.43 -1.03 -0.24
CA SER A 89 12.30 -1.19 1.21
C SER A 89 11.18 -2.16 1.55
N PHE A 90 11.33 -2.89 2.66
CA PHE A 90 10.29 -3.74 3.26
C PHE A 90 9.71 -3.13 4.54
N ARG A 91 10.15 -1.93 4.91
CA ARG A 91 9.91 -1.34 6.24
C ARG A 91 8.46 -0.98 6.49
N LEU A 92 7.73 -0.49 5.49
CA LEU A 92 6.36 -0.02 5.63
C LEU A 92 5.40 -1.17 5.36
N LYS A 93 4.79 -1.69 6.42
CA LYS A 93 3.87 -2.83 6.36
C LYS A 93 2.42 -2.39 6.49
N SER A 94 1.52 -3.18 5.92
CA SER A 94 0.09 -3.11 6.22
C SER A 94 -0.14 -3.44 7.69
N SER A 95 -1.05 -2.77 8.35
CA SER A 95 -1.39 -2.98 9.76
C SER A 95 -2.82 -3.47 9.92
N ARG A 96 -3.04 -4.27 10.94
CA ARG A 96 -4.35 -4.86 11.25
C ARG A 96 -4.52 -5.01 12.77
N ILE A 97 -5.77 -4.92 13.19
CA ILE A 97 -6.24 -5.39 14.50
C ILE A 97 -7.41 -6.35 14.30
N ASP A 98 -7.54 -7.34 15.17
CA ASP A 98 -8.67 -8.28 15.13
C ASP A 98 -9.97 -7.51 15.43
N PRO A 99 -11.03 -7.63 14.59
CA PRO A 99 -12.34 -7.06 14.87
C PRO A 99 -12.93 -7.53 16.22
N GLU A 100 -12.54 -8.72 16.69
CA GLU A 100 -12.98 -9.27 17.97
C GLU A 100 -12.21 -8.71 19.18
N HIS A 101 -11.19 -7.87 18.95
CA HIS A 101 -10.42 -7.24 20.01
C HIS A 101 -11.33 -6.39 20.93
N PRO A 102 -11.20 -6.47 22.26
CA PRO A 102 -12.09 -5.78 23.20
C PRO A 102 -12.26 -4.29 22.95
N LEU A 103 -11.17 -3.57 22.59
CA LEU A 103 -11.24 -2.15 22.24
C LEU A 103 -12.06 -1.90 20.95
N ILE A 104 -11.95 -2.76 19.96
CA ILE A 104 -12.73 -2.62 18.72
C ILE A 104 -14.22 -2.84 19.00
N LYS A 105 -14.55 -3.90 19.74
CA LYS A 105 -15.94 -4.14 20.18
C LYS A 105 -16.51 -2.95 20.95
N LYS A 106 -15.72 -2.37 21.84
CA LYS A 106 -16.13 -1.18 22.60
C LYS A 106 -16.35 0.03 21.69
N CYS A 107 -15.45 0.28 20.71
CA CYS A 107 -15.64 1.32 19.69
C CYS A 107 -16.95 1.12 18.92
N VAL A 108 -17.22 -0.10 18.47
CA VAL A 108 -18.46 -0.43 17.74
C VAL A 108 -19.70 -0.22 18.61
N ALA A 109 -19.64 -0.65 19.88
CA ALA A 109 -20.73 -0.41 20.85
C ALA A 109 -20.98 1.07 21.12
N MET A 110 -19.93 1.92 21.03
CA MET A 110 -20.03 3.37 21.10
C MET A 110 -20.50 4.02 19.78
N GLY A 111 -20.92 3.22 18.79
CA GLY A 111 -21.44 3.70 17.50
C GLY A 111 -20.39 4.07 16.45
N MET A 112 -19.13 3.74 16.67
CA MET A 112 -18.06 3.96 15.69
C MET A 112 -18.10 2.88 14.61
N LYS A 113 -17.80 3.25 13.37
CA LYS A 113 -17.76 2.32 12.23
C LYS A 113 -16.32 2.07 11.84
N PRO A 114 -15.84 0.81 11.86
CA PRO A 114 -14.52 0.48 11.36
C PRO A 114 -14.44 0.68 9.84
N PHE A 115 -13.30 1.13 9.35
CA PHE A 115 -13.01 1.24 7.93
C PHE A 115 -11.52 1.05 7.67
N GLY A 116 -11.17 0.63 6.45
CA GLY A 116 -9.79 0.54 5.99
C GLY A 116 -9.32 1.87 5.38
N SER A 117 -8.07 2.22 5.64
CA SER A 117 -7.45 3.41 5.06
C SER A 117 -6.23 3.02 4.22
N PRO A 118 -6.17 3.41 2.93
CA PRO A 118 -5.01 3.14 2.09
C PRO A 118 -3.85 4.10 2.36
N THR A 119 -4.02 5.07 3.26
CA THR A 119 -3.00 6.05 3.58
C THR A 119 -2.00 5.49 4.60
N LEU A 120 -0.71 5.72 4.34
CA LEU A 120 0.35 5.38 5.27
C LEU A 120 0.33 6.30 6.49
N SER A 121 0.68 5.73 7.65
CA SER A 121 0.90 6.44 8.90
C SER A 121 2.02 5.74 9.69
N ASP A 122 2.40 6.26 10.84
CA ASP A 122 3.38 5.64 11.75
C ASP A 122 2.98 4.21 12.14
N GLN A 123 1.70 3.87 12.05
CA GLN A 123 1.19 2.52 12.24
C GLN A 123 1.86 1.48 11.34
N ALA A 124 2.32 1.87 10.14
CA ALA A 124 3.05 0.99 9.23
C ALA A 124 4.41 0.53 9.79
N LEU A 125 4.91 1.16 10.86
CA LEU A 125 6.14 0.84 11.56
C LEU A 125 5.90 0.05 12.87
N MET A 126 4.64 -0.16 13.24
CA MET A 126 4.26 -0.87 14.46
C MET A 126 4.18 -2.37 14.16
N SER A 127 4.94 -3.18 14.91
CA SER A 127 4.95 -4.65 14.78
C SER A 127 3.85 -5.34 15.60
N PHE A 128 3.03 -4.59 16.32
CA PHE A 128 1.94 -5.07 17.16
C PHE A 128 0.58 -4.70 16.57
N PRO A 129 -0.51 -5.42 16.92
CA PRO A 129 -1.85 -5.08 16.50
C PRO A 129 -2.22 -3.66 16.90
N SER A 130 -2.69 -2.88 15.93
CA SER A 130 -2.98 -1.46 16.14
C SER A 130 -4.10 -0.97 15.24
N PHE A 131 -4.79 0.08 15.65
CA PHE A 131 -5.78 0.78 14.86
C PHE A 131 -5.65 2.29 15.04
N LYS A 132 -6.14 3.04 14.07
CA LYS A 132 -6.20 4.50 14.14
C LYS A 132 -7.55 4.95 14.65
N LEU A 133 -7.54 5.92 15.54
CA LEU A 133 -8.70 6.63 15.99
C LEU A 133 -8.34 8.10 16.14
N GLY A 134 -9.15 8.99 15.60
CA GLY A 134 -8.89 10.42 15.67
C GLY A 134 -10.18 11.23 15.52
N PRO A 135 -10.15 12.53 15.93
CA PRO A 135 -11.24 13.44 15.66
C PRO A 135 -11.33 13.81 14.17
N GLY A 136 -12.50 14.29 13.76
CA GLY A 136 -12.74 14.77 12.41
C GLY A 136 -13.04 13.65 11.41
N GLU A 137 -12.97 13.99 10.14
CA GLU A 137 -13.29 13.09 9.01
C GLU A 137 -12.09 12.97 8.06
N SER A 138 -11.72 11.75 7.69
CA SER A 138 -10.61 11.49 6.76
C SER A 138 -10.81 12.11 5.38
N SER A 139 -12.05 12.37 4.98
CA SER A 139 -12.37 13.01 3.70
C SER A 139 -11.90 14.46 3.60
N ARG A 140 -11.64 15.11 4.73
CA ARG A 140 -11.14 16.50 4.78
C ARG A 140 -9.61 16.58 4.70
N SER A 141 -8.93 15.47 4.92
CA SER A 141 -7.46 15.40 4.90
C SER A 141 -6.92 15.57 3.47
N HIS A 142 -5.83 16.31 3.32
CA HIS A 142 -5.20 16.64 2.04
C HIS A 142 -6.09 17.45 1.07
N SER A 143 -7.06 18.19 1.60
CA SER A 143 -7.87 19.15 0.83
C SER A 143 -7.29 20.57 0.93
N ALA A 144 -7.66 21.47 -0.02
CA ALA A 144 -7.15 22.84 -0.05
C ALA A 144 -7.49 23.64 1.23
N ASP A 145 -8.67 23.37 1.82
CA ASP A 145 -9.15 23.99 3.05
C ASP A 145 -9.32 22.93 4.15
N GLU A 146 -8.26 22.16 4.42
CA GLU A 146 -8.27 21.15 5.48
C GLU A 146 -8.58 21.79 6.83
N PHE A 147 -9.60 21.29 7.51
CA PHE A 147 -10.02 21.80 8.81
C PHE A 147 -10.55 20.74 9.75
N ILE A 148 -10.53 21.05 11.04
CA ILE A 148 -11.23 20.32 12.10
C ILE A 148 -12.03 21.30 12.94
N ARG A 149 -13.19 20.88 13.41
CA ARG A 149 -14.01 21.71 14.33
C ARG A 149 -13.52 21.49 15.77
N ILE A 150 -13.53 22.57 16.56
CA ILE A 150 -13.15 22.50 17.99
C ILE A 150 -14.06 21.52 18.75
N SER A 151 -15.35 21.46 18.40
CA SER A 151 -16.30 20.51 18.97
C SER A 151 -15.90 19.05 18.71
N GLU A 152 -15.37 18.73 17.50
CA GLU A 152 -14.91 17.39 17.17
C GLU A 152 -13.72 16.96 18.05
N ILE A 153 -12.84 17.91 18.43
CA ILE A 153 -11.73 17.66 19.35
C ILE A 153 -12.27 17.37 20.76
N ALA A 154 -13.22 18.19 21.24
CA ALA A 154 -13.81 18.00 22.55
C ALA A 154 -14.57 16.67 22.66
N ASP A 155 -15.34 16.32 21.64
CA ASP A 155 -16.07 15.05 21.55
C ASP A 155 -15.09 13.85 21.53
N ALA A 156 -13.97 13.97 20.81
CA ALA A 156 -12.96 12.92 20.77
C ALA A 156 -12.32 12.68 22.15
N ILE A 157 -12.03 13.75 22.92
CA ILE A 157 -11.51 13.62 24.29
C ILE A 157 -12.50 12.84 25.17
N ALA A 158 -13.79 13.16 25.09
CA ALA A 158 -14.83 12.44 25.83
C ALA A 158 -14.89 10.97 25.42
N LYS A 159 -14.88 10.68 24.12
CA LYS A 159 -14.87 9.30 23.59
C LYS A 159 -13.64 8.51 24.00
N TYR A 160 -12.45 9.13 23.99
CA TYR A 160 -11.23 8.46 24.44
C TYR A 160 -11.29 8.10 25.95
N LYS A 161 -11.81 8.98 26.77
CA LYS A 161 -12.02 8.69 28.20
C LYS A 161 -12.95 7.50 28.38
N GLU A 162 -14.08 7.51 27.70
CA GLU A 162 -15.06 6.41 27.74
C GLU A 162 -14.47 5.10 27.20
N LEU A 163 -13.73 5.15 26.10
CA LEU A 163 -13.11 3.97 25.48
C LEU A 163 -12.09 3.31 26.39
N LEU A 164 -11.24 4.12 27.07
CA LEU A 164 -10.13 3.62 27.87
C LEU A 164 -10.53 3.34 29.34
N ASP A 165 -11.64 3.87 29.79
CA ASP A 165 -12.13 3.62 31.16
C ASP A 165 -12.48 2.16 31.36
N GLY A 166 -11.79 1.50 32.31
CA GLY A 166 -11.94 0.08 32.60
C GLY A 166 -11.49 -0.86 31.47
N ALA A 167 -10.76 -0.38 30.45
CA ALA A 167 -10.26 -1.23 29.40
C ALA A 167 -9.12 -2.12 29.95
N ALA A 168 -9.34 -3.44 29.97
CA ALA A 168 -8.26 -4.42 30.11
C ALA A 168 -7.58 -4.56 28.72
N ILE A 169 -6.34 -4.17 28.64
CA ILE A 169 -5.50 -4.23 27.43
C ILE A 169 -4.57 -5.43 27.55
#